data_c38b3d973d9ae143d3af5f9a5a017f49
#
_entry.id   c38b3d973d9ae143d3af5f9a5a017f49
#
_cell.length_a   1.000
_cell.length_b   1.000
_cell.length_c   1.000
_cell.angle_alpha   90.00
_cell.angle_beta   90.00
_cell.angle_gamma   90.00
#
_symmetry.space_group_name_H-M   'P 1'
#
loop_
_entity.id
_entity.type
_entity.pdbx_description
1 polymer ?
#
loop_
_entity_poly.entity_id
_entity_poly.type
_entity_poly.pdbx_seq_one_letter_code
_entity_poly.pdbx_strand_id
1 'polypeptide(L)'
;FTGTGTFITRLLASGLIAPEDLARKFTSELHANEITLLAYYIAAANIEATFHDLTASFAADAVAPASADPRAWVPFDGIVLADTFQMSEHEDVLDGLVFRTNSERAERQLDLDIRVIVGNPPYSVGQTSGNDNNANLHYPSLDARIDATYADRSSATNKNSLYDSYIRAIRWASDRVGDAGVVGFVTNGGFVDSNTADGLRQSLIDEFSAVYIYNLRGNQRTAGELSRREGGKVFGGGSRNTVAITFLVRTPGHGGPATLHYRDIGDYLTREDKLAIVEADHLASIEWQQVTPNAAGDWINQRGEEFDTFQPIGSKTPGAIFCVYSGGVKTNRDAWVYNFDKTALTETVSRMVAFYNAEVARYEAAGAPKPPVDAFINTEGIRLTAWQAL
;
A
#
# COMPACT_ATOMS: atom_id res chain seq x y z
N PHE A 1 -1.82 6.97 -7.17
CA PHE A 1 -0.69 6.03 -7.47
C PHE A 1 -0.57 5.78 -8.96
N THR A 2 -0.73 6.84 -9.79
CA THR A 2 -0.83 6.72 -11.26
C THR A 2 0.52 6.41 -11.90
N GLY A 3 1.62 6.83 -11.27
CA GLY A 3 2.95 6.72 -11.83
C GLY A 3 3.03 7.47 -13.17
N THR A 4 3.49 6.80 -14.21
CA THR A 4 3.58 7.36 -15.56
C THR A 4 2.33 7.13 -16.42
N GLY A 5 1.18 6.80 -15.81
CA GLY A 5 -0.10 6.65 -16.50
C GLY A 5 -0.39 5.25 -17.08
N THR A 6 0.41 4.24 -16.73
CA THR A 6 0.37 2.91 -17.35
C THR A 6 -1.01 2.26 -17.34
N PHE A 7 -1.75 2.30 -16.23
CA PHE A 7 -3.08 1.68 -16.15
C PHE A 7 -4.07 2.35 -17.11
N ILE A 8 -4.10 3.67 -17.15
CA ILE A 8 -5.04 4.42 -18.01
C ILE A 8 -4.66 4.26 -19.48
N THR A 9 -3.38 4.39 -19.85
CA THR A 9 -2.93 4.19 -21.23
C THR A 9 -3.24 2.78 -21.73
N ARG A 10 -3.04 1.76 -20.89
CA ARG A 10 -3.40 0.37 -21.24
C ARG A 10 -4.90 0.17 -21.34
N LEU A 11 -5.70 0.78 -20.46
CA LEU A 11 -7.15 0.74 -20.55
C LEU A 11 -7.66 1.37 -21.85
N LEU A 12 -7.16 2.55 -22.20
CA LEU A 12 -7.51 3.21 -23.47
C LEU A 12 -7.17 2.34 -24.68
N ALA A 13 -5.99 1.72 -24.69
CA ALA A 13 -5.51 0.89 -25.79
C ALA A 13 -6.06 -0.55 -25.81
N SER A 14 -6.81 -0.96 -24.78
CA SER A 14 -7.25 -2.36 -24.62
C SER A 14 -8.40 -2.79 -25.55
N GLY A 15 -9.11 -1.82 -26.15
CA GLY A 15 -10.35 -2.09 -26.90
C GLY A 15 -11.58 -2.36 -26.01
N LEU A 16 -11.46 -2.29 -24.68
CA LEU A 16 -12.60 -2.41 -23.76
C LEU A 16 -13.54 -1.20 -23.79
N ILE A 17 -13.00 -0.04 -24.16
CA ILE A 17 -13.79 1.18 -24.36
C ILE A 17 -14.19 1.24 -25.82
N ALA A 18 -15.50 1.27 -26.07
CA ALA A 18 -16.01 1.41 -27.43
C ALA A 18 -15.58 2.78 -28.04
N PRO A 19 -15.29 2.85 -29.34
CA PRO A 19 -14.82 4.11 -29.97
C PRO A 19 -15.73 5.31 -29.72
N GLU A 20 -17.06 5.10 -29.74
CA GLU A 20 -18.08 6.12 -29.46
C GLU A 20 -18.06 6.64 -28.01
N ASP A 21 -17.59 5.83 -27.07
CA ASP A 21 -17.49 6.19 -25.66
C ASP A 21 -16.16 6.81 -25.29
N LEU A 22 -15.15 6.70 -26.14
CA LEU A 22 -13.75 7.06 -25.83
C LEU A 22 -13.63 8.52 -25.37
N ALA A 23 -14.24 9.46 -26.11
CA ALA A 23 -14.18 10.89 -25.77
C ALA A 23 -14.86 11.19 -24.43
N ARG A 24 -16.03 10.59 -24.17
CA ARG A 24 -16.76 10.75 -22.91
C ARG A 24 -15.96 10.17 -21.74
N LYS A 25 -15.41 8.97 -21.88
CA LYS A 25 -14.55 8.34 -20.87
C LYS A 25 -13.35 9.21 -20.54
N PHE A 26 -12.63 9.68 -21.56
CA PHE A 26 -11.44 10.49 -21.41
C PHE A 26 -11.72 11.83 -20.70
N THR A 27 -12.80 12.51 -21.07
CA THR A 27 -13.08 13.86 -20.55
C THR A 27 -13.79 13.90 -19.20
N SER A 28 -14.51 12.83 -18.81
CA SER A 28 -15.41 12.90 -17.66
C SER A 28 -15.41 11.68 -16.73
N GLU A 29 -14.89 10.53 -17.14
CA GLU A 29 -15.03 9.30 -16.35
C GLU A 29 -13.70 8.65 -15.96
N LEU A 30 -12.58 9.06 -16.56
CA LEU A 30 -11.25 8.59 -16.18
C LEU A 30 -10.58 9.62 -15.26
N HIS A 31 -10.09 9.15 -14.13
CA HIS A 31 -9.46 9.97 -13.11
C HIS A 31 -8.13 9.38 -12.67
N ALA A 32 -7.19 10.23 -12.29
CA ALA A 32 -5.85 9.84 -11.90
C ALA A 32 -5.31 10.74 -10.78
N ASN A 33 -4.60 10.18 -9.83
CA ASN A 33 -3.91 10.90 -8.76
C ASN A 33 -2.45 10.50 -8.73
N GLU A 34 -1.56 11.49 -8.73
CA GLU A 34 -0.12 11.28 -8.61
C GLU A 34 0.49 12.36 -7.73
N ILE A 35 1.31 11.93 -6.78
CA ILE A 35 1.97 12.84 -5.83
C ILE A 35 3.28 13.42 -6.38
N THR A 36 3.95 12.68 -7.26
CA THR A 36 5.26 13.08 -7.80
C THR A 36 5.08 13.94 -9.03
N LEU A 37 5.51 15.20 -8.97
CA LEU A 37 5.33 16.20 -10.05
C LEU A 37 5.84 15.69 -11.42
N LEU A 38 7.00 15.06 -11.47
CA LEU A 38 7.54 14.56 -12.73
C LEU A 38 6.70 13.41 -13.29
N ALA A 39 6.27 12.47 -12.46
CA ALA A 39 5.42 11.37 -12.89
C ALA A 39 4.04 11.87 -13.33
N TYR A 40 3.48 12.88 -12.64
CA TYR A 40 2.24 13.55 -13.03
C TYR A 40 2.31 14.10 -14.47
N TYR A 41 3.36 14.85 -14.83
CA TYR A 41 3.51 15.37 -16.19
C TYR A 41 3.70 14.27 -17.22
N ILE A 42 4.49 13.25 -16.89
CA ILE A 42 4.69 12.10 -17.79
C ILE A 42 3.36 11.35 -17.99
N ALA A 43 2.59 11.15 -16.92
CA ALA A 43 1.28 10.50 -17.00
C ALA A 43 0.32 11.29 -17.88
N ALA A 44 0.19 12.60 -17.66
CA ALA A 44 -0.65 13.46 -18.48
C ALA A 44 -0.28 13.34 -19.97
N ALA A 45 1.01 13.51 -20.29
CA ALA A 45 1.49 13.42 -21.68
C ALA A 45 1.22 12.04 -22.30
N ASN A 46 1.49 10.93 -21.58
CA ASN A 46 1.25 9.58 -22.09
C ASN A 46 -0.23 9.29 -22.33
N ILE A 47 -1.11 9.70 -21.39
CA ILE A 47 -2.55 9.50 -21.49
C ILE A 47 -3.13 10.31 -22.64
N GLU A 48 -2.75 11.58 -22.76
CA GLU A 48 -3.14 12.48 -23.84
C GLU A 48 -2.69 11.95 -25.22
N ALA A 49 -1.41 11.59 -25.35
CA ALA A 49 -0.88 11.04 -26.59
C ALA A 49 -1.63 9.77 -27.00
N THR A 50 -1.85 8.85 -26.06
CA THR A 50 -2.60 7.61 -26.34
C THR A 50 -4.03 7.90 -26.80
N PHE A 51 -4.73 8.83 -26.16
CA PHE A 51 -6.07 9.22 -26.57
C PHE A 51 -6.11 9.81 -27.99
N HIS A 52 -5.18 10.73 -28.30
CA HIS A 52 -5.12 11.39 -29.59
C HIS A 52 -4.72 10.42 -30.72
N ASP A 53 -3.80 9.49 -30.46
CA ASP A 53 -3.44 8.45 -31.44
C ASP A 53 -4.62 7.53 -31.77
N LEU A 54 -5.40 7.13 -30.74
CA LEU A 54 -6.60 6.31 -30.94
C LEU A 54 -7.69 7.06 -31.71
N THR A 55 -7.97 8.31 -31.34
CA THR A 55 -8.99 9.12 -32.03
C THR A 55 -8.62 9.41 -33.47
N ALA A 56 -7.34 9.62 -33.75
CA ALA A 56 -6.84 9.80 -35.13
C ALA A 56 -7.00 8.52 -35.97
N SER A 57 -6.73 7.33 -35.38
CA SER A 57 -6.90 6.05 -36.07
C SER A 57 -8.36 5.77 -36.38
N PHE A 58 -9.29 5.99 -35.43
CA PHE A 58 -10.73 5.81 -35.68
C PHE A 58 -11.28 6.81 -36.70
N ALA A 59 -10.78 8.06 -36.74
CA ALA A 59 -11.19 9.04 -37.74
C ALA A 59 -10.71 8.68 -39.15
N ALA A 60 -9.60 7.98 -39.29
CA ALA A 60 -9.10 7.49 -40.58
C ALA A 60 -9.98 6.34 -41.16
N ASP A 61 -10.55 5.53 -40.27
CA ASP A 61 -11.42 4.41 -40.65
C ASP A 61 -12.90 4.80 -40.87
N ALA A 62 -13.32 5.97 -40.36
CA ALA A 62 -14.67 6.47 -40.44
C ALA A 62 -14.85 7.45 -41.60
N VAL A 63 -15.84 7.22 -42.48
CA VAL A 63 -16.37 8.26 -43.36
C VAL A 63 -17.20 9.20 -42.50
N ALA A 64 -16.56 10.12 -41.79
CA ALA A 64 -17.20 10.99 -40.81
C ALA A 64 -17.54 12.37 -41.35
N PRO A 65 -18.67 12.99 -40.90
CA PRO A 65 -18.96 14.38 -41.21
C PRO A 65 -18.02 15.30 -40.45
N ALA A 66 -17.37 16.20 -41.17
CA ALA A 66 -16.38 17.18 -40.70
C ALA A 66 -17.04 18.29 -39.86
N SER A 67 -17.23 18.11 -38.56
CA SER A 67 -17.75 19.16 -37.67
C SER A 67 -16.91 19.47 -36.41
N ALA A 68 -15.81 18.77 -36.17
CA ALA A 68 -14.81 19.18 -35.17
C ALA A 68 -13.42 19.06 -35.81
N ASP A 69 -12.53 20.02 -35.52
CA ASP A 69 -11.13 19.92 -35.96
C ASP A 69 -10.49 18.71 -35.25
N PRO A 70 -10.21 17.58 -35.95
CA PRO A 70 -9.63 16.39 -35.35
C PRO A 70 -8.19 16.63 -34.87
N ARG A 71 -7.64 17.84 -35.06
CA ARG A 71 -6.31 18.26 -34.61
C ARG A 71 -6.32 19.10 -33.33
N ALA A 72 -7.51 19.43 -32.80
CA ALA A 72 -7.58 20.17 -31.55
C ALA A 72 -7.10 19.29 -30.40
N TRP A 73 -5.99 19.67 -29.77
CA TRP A 73 -5.48 18.98 -28.58
C TRP A 73 -6.44 19.11 -27.42
N VAL A 74 -6.85 17.99 -26.82
CA VAL A 74 -7.71 17.92 -25.64
C VAL A 74 -6.85 17.50 -24.46
N PRO A 75 -6.68 18.34 -23.44
CA PRO A 75 -5.93 17.97 -22.24
C PRO A 75 -6.69 16.94 -21.40
N PHE A 76 -5.95 16.12 -20.65
CA PHE A 76 -6.54 15.18 -19.69
C PHE A 76 -6.81 15.87 -18.35
N ASP A 77 -7.98 16.45 -18.20
CA ASP A 77 -8.39 17.16 -16.97
C ASP A 77 -8.71 16.22 -15.79
N GLY A 78 -8.76 14.93 -16.01
CA GLY A 78 -9.00 13.92 -14.97
C GLY A 78 -7.81 13.68 -14.04
N ILE A 79 -6.61 14.21 -14.34
CA ILE A 79 -5.44 14.01 -13.49
C ILE A 79 -5.28 15.12 -12.47
N VAL A 80 -4.95 14.72 -11.22
CA VAL A 80 -4.71 15.61 -10.09
C VAL A 80 -3.32 15.36 -9.53
N LEU A 81 -2.54 16.43 -9.31
CA LEU A 81 -1.29 16.39 -8.56
C LEU A 81 -1.64 16.46 -7.07
N ALA A 82 -1.69 15.32 -6.42
CA ALA A 82 -2.05 15.24 -5.01
C ALA A 82 -1.59 13.94 -4.36
N ASP A 83 -1.40 13.99 -3.05
CA ASP A 83 -1.40 12.79 -2.22
C ASP A 83 -2.83 12.27 -2.09
N THR A 84 -3.09 11.07 -2.60
CA THR A 84 -4.41 10.45 -2.61
C THR A 84 -5.02 10.31 -1.21
N PHE A 85 -4.20 10.06 -0.19
CA PHE A 85 -4.67 9.93 1.18
C PHE A 85 -4.97 11.30 1.80
N GLN A 86 -4.11 12.28 1.55
CA GLN A 86 -4.26 13.64 2.08
C GLN A 86 -5.51 14.34 1.53
N MET A 87 -5.90 14.06 0.29
CA MET A 87 -7.13 14.64 -0.29
C MET A 87 -8.39 14.43 0.57
N SER A 88 -8.42 13.36 1.37
CA SER A 88 -9.55 13.01 2.25
C SER A 88 -9.42 13.58 3.67
N GLU A 89 -8.29 14.19 4.03
CA GLU A 89 -8.00 14.65 5.40
C GLU A 89 -8.45 16.10 5.69
N HIS A 90 -8.94 16.83 4.72
CA HIS A 90 -9.57 18.19 4.85
C HIS A 90 -8.69 19.32 5.42
N GLU A 91 -7.36 19.21 5.49
CA GLU A 91 -6.54 20.22 6.18
C GLU A 91 -5.70 21.15 5.27
N ASP A 92 -5.73 21.06 3.95
CA ASP A 92 -4.80 21.81 3.10
C ASP A 92 -5.41 23.06 2.45
N VAL A 93 -5.37 24.18 3.19
CA VAL A 93 -5.85 25.51 2.73
C VAL A 93 -4.81 26.23 1.82
N LEU A 94 -3.52 25.85 1.89
CA LEU A 94 -2.44 26.55 1.18
C LEU A 94 -2.35 26.19 -0.31
N ASP A 95 -2.68 24.96 -0.69
CA ASP A 95 -2.64 24.51 -2.08
C ASP A 95 -3.66 25.22 -2.98
N GLY A 96 -4.81 25.58 -2.44
CA GLY A 96 -5.86 26.30 -3.15
C GLY A 96 -5.44 27.70 -3.67
N LEU A 97 -4.45 28.33 -3.02
CA LEU A 97 -3.96 29.66 -3.42
C LEU A 97 -2.90 29.59 -4.52
N VAL A 98 -2.09 28.54 -4.56
CA VAL A 98 -0.94 28.39 -5.46
C VAL A 98 -1.30 27.59 -6.73
N PHE A 99 -2.12 26.55 -6.60
CA PHE A 99 -2.49 25.64 -7.69
C PHE A 99 -4.02 25.56 -7.88
N ARG A 100 -4.67 26.67 -8.04
CA ARG A 100 -6.13 26.79 -8.07
C ARG A 100 -6.81 25.77 -9.00
N THR A 101 -6.34 25.63 -10.23
CA THR A 101 -6.94 24.69 -11.21
C THR A 101 -6.79 23.24 -10.77
N ASN A 102 -5.67 22.89 -10.13
CA ASN A 102 -5.45 21.55 -9.60
C ASN A 102 -6.38 21.27 -8.40
N SER A 103 -6.54 22.24 -7.52
CA SER A 103 -7.45 22.15 -6.36
C SER A 103 -8.90 22.00 -6.79
N GLU A 104 -9.35 22.76 -7.79
CA GLU A 104 -10.69 22.64 -8.38
C GLU A 104 -10.94 21.25 -9.02
N ARG A 105 -9.88 20.62 -9.60
CA ARG A 105 -9.96 19.25 -10.11
C ARG A 105 -10.04 18.24 -8.97
N ALA A 106 -9.27 18.45 -7.89
CA ALA A 106 -9.28 17.59 -6.71
C ALA A 106 -10.65 17.60 -6.03
N GLU A 107 -11.23 18.78 -5.78
CA GLU A 107 -12.56 18.94 -5.20
C GLU A 107 -13.62 18.23 -6.05
N ARG A 108 -13.63 18.47 -7.37
CA ARG A 108 -14.57 17.76 -8.27
C ARG A 108 -14.42 16.25 -8.20
N GLN A 109 -13.18 15.75 -8.11
CA GLN A 109 -12.95 14.31 -8.04
C GLN A 109 -13.46 13.71 -6.73
N LEU A 110 -13.37 14.42 -5.60
CA LEU A 110 -13.89 13.97 -4.31
C LEU A 110 -15.42 13.78 -4.32
N ASP A 111 -16.14 14.61 -5.07
CA ASP A 111 -17.60 14.55 -5.16
C ASP A 111 -18.13 13.44 -6.09
N LEU A 112 -17.26 12.79 -6.85
CA LEU A 112 -17.67 11.76 -7.81
C LEU A 112 -18.03 10.44 -7.12
N ASP A 113 -19.00 9.73 -7.70
CA ASP A 113 -19.32 8.35 -7.35
C ASP A 113 -18.36 7.39 -8.11
N ILE A 114 -17.22 7.08 -7.50
CA ILE A 114 -16.19 6.24 -8.09
C ILE A 114 -16.55 4.77 -7.95
N ARG A 115 -16.66 4.07 -9.10
CA ARG A 115 -17.05 2.66 -9.19
C ARG A 115 -15.89 1.70 -9.41
N VAL A 116 -14.78 2.18 -9.97
CA VAL A 116 -13.61 1.35 -10.24
C VAL A 116 -12.36 2.07 -9.78
N ILE A 117 -11.57 1.41 -8.94
CA ILE A 117 -10.29 1.91 -8.47
C ILE A 117 -9.22 0.89 -8.82
N VAL A 118 -8.22 1.30 -9.61
CA VAL A 118 -7.08 0.45 -9.96
C VAL A 118 -5.77 1.13 -9.64
N GLY A 119 -4.77 0.36 -9.20
CA GLY A 119 -3.48 0.94 -8.88
C GLY A 119 -2.42 -0.04 -8.39
N ASN A 120 -1.22 0.48 -8.25
CA ASN A 120 -0.10 -0.18 -7.60
C ASN A 120 0.42 0.76 -6.48
N PRO A 121 -0.24 0.76 -5.31
CA PRO A 121 0.14 1.63 -4.21
C PRO A 121 1.56 1.30 -3.69
N PRO A 122 2.28 2.27 -3.11
CA PRO A 122 3.62 2.05 -2.59
C PRO A 122 3.63 1.06 -1.42
N TYR A 123 4.76 0.32 -1.27
CA TYR A 123 4.98 -0.61 -0.16
C TYR A 123 6.02 -0.03 0.79
N SER A 124 5.59 0.62 1.85
CA SER A 124 6.51 1.23 2.80
C SER A 124 5.97 1.18 4.23
N VAL A 125 6.68 0.49 5.11
CA VAL A 125 6.49 0.60 6.56
C VAL A 125 7.60 1.47 7.12
N GLY A 126 7.23 2.63 7.68
CA GLY A 126 8.18 3.45 8.45
C GLY A 126 9.44 3.88 7.69
N GLN A 127 9.30 4.29 6.45
CA GLN A 127 10.43 4.86 5.71
C GLN A 127 10.86 6.17 6.36
N THR A 128 12.15 6.24 6.70
CA THR A 128 12.79 7.43 7.30
C THR A 128 13.55 8.26 6.26
N SER A 129 13.57 7.84 4.99
CA SER A 129 14.27 8.58 3.94
C SER A 129 13.38 9.66 3.35
N GLY A 130 13.78 10.92 3.46
CA GLY A 130 13.07 12.06 2.88
C GLY A 130 13.10 12.11 1.32
N ASN A 131 13.61 11.06 0.65
CA ASN A 131 13.64 10.97 -0.81
C ASN A 131 12.33 10.44 -1.40
N ASP A 132 11.55 9.71 -0.61
CA ASP A 132 10.20 9.32 -0.98
C ASP A 132 9.26 10.22 -0.18
N ASN A 133 8.64 11.19 -0.78
CA ASN A 133 7.81 12.23 -0.16
C ASN A 133 6.70 11.75 0.81
N ASN A 134 6.65 10.46 1.10
CA ASN A 134 5.71 9.78 2.01
C ASN A 134 6.34 9.31 3.32
N ALA A 135 7.56 9.76 3.65
CA ALA A 135 8.18 9.38 4.92
C ALA A 135 7.39 9.97 6.09
N ASN A 136 6.69 9.10 6.82
CA ASN A 136 6.00 9.42 8.08
C ASN A 136 4.89 10.46 8.02
N LEU A 137 4.20 10.62 6.89
CA LEU A 137 2.97 11.39 6.87
C LEU A 137 1.91 10.68 7.72
N HIS A 138 1.26 11.44 8.57
CA HIS A 138 0.12 10.99 9.34
C HIS A 138 -1.15 11.34 8.58
N TYR A 139 -2.07 10.37 8.54
CA TYR A 139 -3.39 10.54 7.94
C TYR A 139 -4.43 10.25 9.03
N PRO A 140 -4.75 11.24 9.89
CA PRO A 140 -5.53 11.01 11.11
C PRO A 140 -6.86 10.31 10.88
N SER A 141 -7.61 10.72 9.86
CA SER A 141 -8.92 10.12 9.55
C SER A 141 -8.76 8.70 9.01
N LEU A 142 -7.83 8.48 8.08
CA LEU A 142 -7.56 7.17 7.50
C LEU A 142 -6.97 6.20 8.53
N ASP A 143 -6.05 6.67 9.36
CA ASP A 143 -5.44 5.86 10.41
C ASP A 143 -6.49 5.49 11.49
N ALA A 144 -7.40 6.40 11.85
CA ALA A 144 -8.54 6.10 12.72
C ALA A 144 -9.49 5.06 12.10
N ARG A 145 -9.69 5.07 10.78
CA ARG A 145 -10.45 4.03 10.08
C ARG A 145 -9.76 2.67 10.16
N ILE A 146 -8.44 2.62 10.00
CA ILE A 146 -7.66 1.39 10.15
C ILE A 146 -7.76 0.88 11.60
N ASP A 147 -7.66 1.76 12.59
CA ASP A 147 -7.83 1.41 14.00
C ASP A 147 -9.19 0.74 14.25
N ALA A 148 -10.27 1.40 13.84
CA ALA A 148 -11.64 0.96 14.09
C ALA A 148 -12.05 -0.31 13.31
N THR A 149 -11.30 -0.69 12.27
CA THR A 149 -11.62 -1.85 11.43
C THR A 149 -10.56 -2.95 11.56
N TYR A 150 -9.35 -2.71 11.07
CA TYR A 150 -8.32 -3.73 10.95
C TYR A 150 -7.61 -4.00 12.27
N ALA A 151 -7.24 -2.93 13.00
CA ALA A 151 -6.47 -3.06 14.21
C ALA A 151 -7.32 -3.54 15.40
N ASP A 152 -8.56 -3.10 15.52
CA ASP A 152 -9.47 -3.52 16.58
C ASP A 152 -9.77 -5.03 16.51
N ARG A 153 -9.90 -5.57 15.32
CA ARG A 153 -10.15 -7.01 15.07
C ARG A 153 -8.90 -7.88 15.14
N SER A 154 -7.71 -7.29 15.03
CA SER A 154 -6.47 -8.07 15.01
C SER A 154 -6.09 -8.59 16.38
N SER A 155 -5.76 -9.88 16.44
CA SER A 155 -5.22 -10.55 17.63
C SER A 155 -3.72 -10.26 17.86
N ALA A 156 -3.04 -9.61 16.92
CA ALA A 156 -1.61 -9.34 16.99
C ALA A 156 -1.27 -8.31 18.08
N THR A 157 -0.17 -8.56 18.81
CA THR A 157 0.34 -7.64 19.83
C THR A 157 0.98 -6.38 19.24
N ASN A 158 1.66 -6.52 18.09
CA ASN A 158 2.26 -5.40 17.36
C ASN A 158 1.51 -5.21 16.03
N LYS A 159 0.83 -4.09 15.90
CA LYS A 159 -0.05 -3.75 14.78
C LYS A 159 0.54 -2.72 13.82
N ASN A 160 1.81 -2.33 13.99
CA ASN A 160 2.45 -1.28 13.18
C ASN A 160 2.43 -1.57 11.67
N SER A 161 2.48 -2.83 11.27
CA SER A 161 2.43 -3.22 9.86
C SER A 161 1.08 -2.94 9.20
N LEU A 162 -0.01 -2.74 9.95
CA LEU A 162 -1.31 -2.36 9.42
C LEU A 162 -1.36 -0.93 8.86
N TYR A 163 -0.36 -0.11 9.19
CA TYR A 163 -0.21 1.26 8.68
C TYR A 163 0.78 1.36 7.51
N ASP A 164 1.11 0.24 6.87
CA ASP A 164 1.83 0.24 5.59
C ASP A 164 0.99 0.94 4.52
N SER A 165 1.64 1.69 3.64
CA SER A 165 0.97 2.50 2.61
C SER A 165 0.02 1.70 1.73
N TYR A 166 0.36 0.43 1.39
CA TYR A 166 -0.56 -0.40 0.61
C TYR A 166 -1.81 -0.82 1.39
N ILE A 167 -1.72 -1.01 2.71
CA ILE A 167 -2.87 -1.31 3.57
C ILE A 167 -3.75 -0.06 3.73
N ARG A 168 -3.13 1.12 3.89
CA ARG A 168 -3.83 2.40 3.82
C ARG A 168 -4.58 2.56 2.49
N ALA A 169 -3.95 2.19 1.38
CA ALA A 169 -4.60 2.22 0.06
C ALA A 169 -5.81 1.29 -0.01
N ILE A 170 -5.72 0.08 0.54
CA ILE A 170 -6.86 -0.85 0.62
C ILE A 170 -7.99 -0.22 1.44
N ARG A 171 -7.70 0.36 2.62
CA ARG A 171 -8.74 1.00 3.44
C ARG A 171 -9.37 2.19 2.74
N TRP A 172 -8.54 3.09 2.21
CA TRP A 172 -9.00 4.24 1.45
C TRP A 172 -9.91 3.83 0.28
N ALA A 173 -9.49 2.85 -0.52
CA ALA A 173 -10.27 2.38 -1.66
C ALA A 173 -11.57 1.70 -1.23
N SER A 174 -11.56 0.93 -0.12
CA SER A 174 -12.75 0.31 0.44
C SER A 174 -13.79 1.33 0.89
N ASP A 175 -13.36 2.45 1.46
CA ASP A 175 -14.25 3.54 1.86
C ASP A 175 -14.71 4.35 0.62
N ARG A 176 -13.83 4.54 -0.38
CA ARG A 176 -14.07 5.39 -1.54
C ARG A 176 -14.98 4.77 -2.61
N VAL A 177 -14.98 3.44 -2.75
CA VAL A 177 -15.73 2.73 -3.80
C VAL A 177 -17.25 2.74 -3.58
N GLY A 178 -17.75 3.24 -2.45
CA GLY A 178 -19.17 3.29 -2.13
C GLY A 178 -19.84 1.91 -2.03
N ASP A 179 -21.12 1.84 -2.34
CA ASP A 179 -21.96 0.63 -2.17
C ASP A 179 -21.81 -0.39 -3.32
N ALA A 180 -21.24 0.02 -4.45
CA ALA A 180 -21.07 -0.83 -5.62
C ALA A 180 -19.79 -0.47 -6.37
N GLY A 181 -19.00 -1.47 -6.70
CA GLY A 181 -17.81 -1.26 -7.52
C GLY A 181 -16.74 -2.31 -7.33
N VAL A 182 -15.58 -2.02 -7.91
CA VAL A 182 -14.42 -2.93 -7.93
C VAL A 182 -13.16 -2.17 -7.58
N VAL A 183 -12.37 -2.74 -6.68
CA VAL A 183 -11.00 -2.31 -6.40
C VAL A 183 -10.04 -3.36 -6.96
N GLY A 184 -9.11 -2.95 -7.82
CA GLY A 184 -8.09 -3.82 -8.42
C GLY A 184 -6.69 -3.31 -8.10
N PHE A 185 -5.98 -3.96 -7.20
CA PHE A 185 -4.64 -3.53 -6.78
C PHE A 185 -3.58 -4.58 -7.03
N VAL A 186 -2.39 -4.11 -7.39
CA VAL A 186 -1.15 -4.88 -7.31
C VAL A 186 -0.41 -4.42 -6.06
N THR A 187 -0.25 -5.29 -5.06
CA THR A 187 0.29 -4.91 -3.76
C THR A 187 1.35 -5.89 -3.25
N ASN A 188 1.98 -5.52 -2.15
CA ASN A 188 2.64 -6.50 -1.29
C ASN A 188 1.63 -7.57 -0.86
N GLY A 189 1.91 -8.84 -1.15
CA GLY A 189 1.04 -9.98 -0.83
C GLY A 189 1.13 -10.45 0.63
N GLY A 190 1.95 -9.81 1.45
CA GLY A 190 2.16 -10.25 2.84
C GLY A 190 0.90 -10.23 3.72
N PHE A 191 -0.12 -9.46 3.37
CA PHE A 191 -1.38 -9.46 4.13
C PHE A 191 -2.19 -10.75 3.98
N VAL A 192 -1.91 -11.56 2.95
CA VAL A 192 -2.68 -12.78 2.63
C VAL A 192 -2.54 -13.84 3.72
N ASP A 193 -1.34 -13.92 4.35
CA ASP A 193 -1.02 -14.93 5.37
C ASP A 193 -0.33 -14.38 6.64
N SER A 194 -0.04 -13.09 6.71
CA SER A 194 0.56 -12.48 7.89
C SER A 194 -0.36 -12.55 9.10
N ASN A 195 0.19 -12.92 10.26
CA ASN A 195 -0.55 -12.94 11.53
C ASN A 195 -1.10 -11.58 11.95
N THR A 196 -0.44 -10.48 11.54
CA THR A 196 -0.88 -9.12 11.89
C THR A 196 -2.02 -8.62 11.03
N ALA A 197 -2.30 -9.27 9.90
CA ALA A 197 -3.34 -8.86 8.96
C ALA A 197 -4.65 -9.66 9.11
N ASP A 198 -4.82 -10.40 10.21
CA ASP A 198 -6.04 -11.16 10.51
C ASP A 198 -7.28 -10.25 10.53
N GLY A 199 -7.23 -9.11 11.21
CA GLY A 199 -8.32 -8.15 11.26
C GLY A 199 -8.61 -7.47 9.92
N LEU A 200 -7.57 -7.19 9.10
CA LEU A 200 -7.74 -6.74 7.72
C LEU A 200 -8.51 -7.78 6.90
N ARG A 201 -8.08 -9.05 6.93
CA ARG A 201 -8.72 -10.13 6.18
C ARG A 201 -10.17 -10.34 6.59
N GLN A 202 -10.48 -10.31 7.88
CA GLN A 202 -11.85 -10.38 8.40
C GLN A 202 -12.70 -9.22 7.88
N SER A 203 -12.16 -7.98 7.91
CA SER A 203 -12.87 -6.80 7.43
C SER A 203 -13.18 -6.88 5.95
N LEU A 204 -12.23 -7.35 5.11
CA LEU A 204 -12.48 -7.52 3.68
C LEU A 204 -13.58 -8.56 3.38
N ILE A 205 -13.64 -9.63 4.16
CA ILE A 205 -14.70 -10.64 4.01
C ILE A 205 -16.08 -10.08 4.40
N ASP A 206 -16.15 -9.21 5.39
CA ASP A 206 -17.41 -8.62 5.82
C ASP A 206 -17.89 -7.47 4.92
N GLU A 207 -16.96 -6.73 4.31
CA GLU A 207 -17.27 -5.51 3.58
C GLU A 207 -17.55 -5.71 2.08
N PHE A 208 -17.09 -6.82 1.50
CA PHE A 208 -17.21 -7.09 0.07
C PHE A 208 -18.12 -8.29 -0.22
N SER A 209 -18.54 -8.44 -1.47
CA SER A 209 -19.31 -9.60 -1.94
C SER A 209 -18.39 -10.71 -2.47
N ALA A 210 -17.25 -10.35 -3.05
CA ALA A 210 -16.23 -11.29 -3.48
C ALA A 210 -14.83 -10.68 -3.33
N VAL A 211 -13.86 -11.52 -2.98
CA VAL A 211 -12.44 -11.21 -2.85
C VAL A 211 -11.67 -12.20 -3.71
N TYR A 212 -10.86 -11.68 -4.64
CA TYR A 212 -9.97 -12.48 -5.47
C TYR A 212 -8.53 -12.15 -5.15
N ILE A 213 -7.73 -13.16 -4.86
CA ILE A 213 -6.29 -13.04 -4.55
C ILE A 213 -5.50 -13.90 -5.52
N TYR A 214 -4.74 -13.27 -6.40
CA TYR A 214 -3.77 -13.95 -7.24
C TYR A 214 -2.37 -13.72 -6.66
N ASN A 215 -1.84 -14.72 -5.96
CA ASN A 215 -0.54 -14.67 -5.30
C ASN A 215 0.57 -14.97 -6.33
N LEU A 216 1.35 -13.96 -6.66
CA LEU A 216 2.47 -14.07 -7.60
C LEU A 216 3.79 -14.48 -6.90
N ARG A 217 3.78 -14.66 -5.57
CA ARG A 217 4.97 -15.02 -4.80
C ARG A 217 6.13 -14.02 -4.96
N GLY A 218 7.38 -14.49 -4.96
CA GLY A 218 8.57 -13.67 -5.19
C GLY A 218 9.21 -13.10 -3.92
N ASN A 219 8.90 -13.67 -2.75
CA ASN A 219 9.46 -13.27 -1.47
C ASN A 219 10.96 -13.61 -1.38
N GLN A 220 11.81 -12.58 -1.47
CA GLN A 220 13.26 -12.71 -1.38
C GLN A 220 13.80 -12.54 0.06
N ARG A 221 12.92 -12.49 1.06
CA ARG A 221 13.30 -12.44 2.49
C ARG A 221 13.38 -13.82 3.11
N THR A 222 12.94 -14.84 2.39
CA THR A 222 13.05 -16.26 2.77
C THR A 222 14.42 -16.81 2.39
N ALA A 223 14.79 -17.99 2.94
CA ALA A 223 16.06 -18.64 2.68
C ALA A 223 15.86 -20.13 2.35
N GLY A 224 16.89 -20.76 1.78
CA GLY A 224 16.88 -22.17 1.47
C GLY A 224 15.82 -22.57 0.46
N GLU A 225 15.17 -23.71 0.69
CA GLU A 225 14.17 -24.29 -0.19
C GLU A 225 12.94 -23.38 -0.36
N LEU A 226 12.52 -22.71 0.71
CA LEU A 226 11.39 -21.79 0.67
C LEU A 226 11.65 -20.63 -0.32
N SER A 227 12.87 -20.09 -0.32
CA SER A 227 13.25 -19.03 -1.28
C SER A 227 13.29 -19.52 -2.73
N ARG A 228 13.67 -20.81 -2.96
CA ARG A 228 13.63 -21.39 -4.31
C ARG A 228 12.18 -21.55 -4.81
N ARG A 229 11.29 -22.00 -3.95
CA ARG A 229 9.86 -22.13 -4.26
C ARG A 229 9.21 -20.78 -4.58
N GLU A 230 9.59 -19.71 -3.88
CA GLU A 230 9.14 -18.35 -4.16
C GLU A 230 9.53 -17.86 -5.57
N GLY A 231 10.64 -18.37 -6.11
CA GLY A 231 11.09 -18.07 -7.47
C GLY A 231 11.56 -16.62 -7.67
N GLY A 232 11.51 -16.16 -8.91
CA GLY A 232 11.96 -14.82 -9.29
C GLY A 232 11.08 -13.69 -8.72
N LYS A 233 11.69 -12.51 -8.52
CA LYS A 233 10.94 -11.28 -8.16
C LYS A 233 10.00 -10.90 -9.29
N VAL A 234 8.81 -10.42 -8.99
CA VAL A 234 7.89 -9.88 -10.00
C VAL A 234 8.40 -8.53 -10.53
N PHE A 235 8.81 -7.63 -9.64
CA PHE A 235 9.36 -6.32 -10.01
C PHE A 235 10.90 -6.34 -10.03
N GLY A 236 11.50 -5.76 -11.07
CA GLY A 236 12.96 -5.72 -11.24
C GLY A 236 13.70 -4.83 -10.24
N GLY A 237 13.05 -3.78 -9.71
CA GLY A 237 13.62 -2.83 -8.74
C GLY A 237 13.28 -3.17 -7.29
N GLY A 238 14.14 -2.75 -6.38
CA GLY A 238 14.03 -2.57 -4.91
C GLY A 238 13.22 -3.54 -4.05
N SER A 239 11.98 -3.88 -4.39
CA SER A 239 11.12 -4.70 -3.53
C SER A 239 11.59 -6.14 -3.43
N ARG A 240 11.64 -6.66 -2.20
CA ARG A 240 11.96 -8.06 -1.85
C ARG A 240 10.73 -8.82 -1.31
N ASN A 241 9.56 -8.19 -1.37
CA ASN A 241 8.32 -8.75 -0.85
C ASN A 241 7.64 -9.62 -1.90
N THR A 242 6.79 -10.53 -1.43
CA THR A 242 5.80 -11.20 -2.27
C THR A 242 4.86 -10.17 -2.92
N VAL A 243 4.30 -10.51 -4.07
CA VAL A 243 3.35 -9.65 -4.79
C VAL A 243 2.03 -10.39 -4.95
N ALA A 244 0.93 -9.69 -4.77
CA ALA A 244 -0.41 -10.20 -5.06
C ALA A 244 -1.19 -9.21 -5.93
N ILE A 245 -1.98 -9.74 -6.87
CA ILE A 245 -3.06 -9.01 -7.55
C ILE A 245 -4.34 -9.30 -6.77
N THR A 246 -5.01 -8.24 -6.35
CA THR A 246 -6.22 -8.33 -5.52
C THR A 246 -7.38 -7.64 -6.23
N PHE A 247 -8.53 -8.34 -6.33
CA PHE A 247 -9.78 -7.69 -6.71
C PHE A 247 -10.77 -7.80 -5.56
N LEU A 248 -11.33 -6.66 -5.17
CA LEU A 248 -12.38 -6.55 -4.17
C LEU A 248 -13.66 -6.09 -4.89
N VAL A 249 -14.69 -6.89 -4.85
CA VAL A 249 -15.95 -6.63 -5.54
C VAL A 249 -17.04 -6.34 -4.52
N ARG A 250 -17.70 -5.19 -4.65
CA ARG A 250 -18.85 -4.82 -3.84
C ARG A 250 -20.10 -4.78 -4.71
N THR A 251 -21.09 -5.60 -4.35
CA THR A 251 -22.38 -5.71 -5.06
C THR A 251 -23.49 -5.22 -4.15
N PRO A 252 -24.33 -4.27 -4.58
CA PRO A 252 -25.43 -3.78 -3.77
C PRO A 252 -26.38 -4.89 -3.33
N GLY A 253 -26.81 -4.86 -2.08
CA GLY A 253 -27.74 -5.84 -1.54
C GLY A 253 -27.14 -7.22 -1.28
N HIS A 254 -25.84 -7.41 -1.42
CA HIS A 254 -25.18 -8.64 -0.98
C HIS A 254 -25.31 -8.78 0.53
N GLY A 255 -25.84 -9.92 0.99
CA GLY A 255 -25.96 -10.26 2.40
C GLY A 255 -25.06 -11.45 2.74
N GLY A 256 -24.24 -11.27 3.76
CA GLY A 256 -23.34 -12.32 4.25
C GLY A 256 -21.86 -12.07 3.89
N PRO A 257 -20.97 -13.02 4.24
CA PRO A 257 -19.54 -12.88 4.03
C PRO A 257 -19.18 -12.99 2.53
N ALA A 258 -18.10 -12.33 2.13
CA ALA A 258 -17.58 -12.41 0.78
C ALA A 258 -17.15 -13.84 0.41
N THR A 259 -17.35 -14.21 -0.85
CA THR A 259 -16.71 -15.40 -1.42
C THR A 259 -15.24 -15.10 -1.68
N LEU A 260 -14.33 -15.89 -1.08
CA LEU A 260 -12.88 -15.75 -1.27
C LEU A 260 -12.39 -16.71 -2.36
N HIS A 261 -11.78 -16.15 -3.38
CA HIS A 261 -11.16 -16.85 -4.49
C HIS A 261 -9.65 -16.65 -4.44
N TYR A 262 -8.91 -17.73 -4.39
CA TYR A 262 -7.47 -17.72 -4.30
C TYR A 262 -6.81 -18.46 -5.47
N ARG A 263 -5.76 -17.88 -6.01
CA ARG A 263 -4.89 -18.51 -6.99
C ARG A 263 -3.42 -18.31 -6.59
N ASP A 264 -2.67 -19.36 -6.57
CA ASP A 264 -1.23 -19.36 -6.44
C ASP A 264 -0.59 -19.57 -7.82
N ILE A 265 0.39 -18.75 -8.18
CA ILE A 265 1.02 -18.83 -9.50
C ILE A 265 1.88 -20.09 -9.69
N GLY A 266 2.36 -20.68 -8.59
CA GLY A 266 3.16 -21.90 -8.59
C GLY A 266 4.59 -21.74 -8.08
N ASP A 267 5.26 -22.88 -7.88
CA ASP A 267 6.61 -23.00 -7.34
C ASP A 267 7.68 -22.83 -8.44
N TYR A 268 8.88 -22.35 -8.07
CA TYR A 268 10.14 -22.35 -8.85
C TYR A 268 10.11 -21.51 -10.14
N LEU A 269 9.12 -20.67 -10.36
CA LEU A 269 8.98 -19.89 -11.57
C LEU A 269 9.99 -18.73 -11.63
N THR A 270 10.59 -18.51 -12.79
CA THR A 270 11.36 -17.29 -13.04
C THR A 270 10.45 -16.08 -13.11
N ARG A 271 11.01 -14.87 -13.13
CA ARG A 271 10.26 -13.65 -13.34
C ARG A 271 9.53 -13.66 -14.68
N GLU A 272 10.23 -14.10 -15.71
CA GLU A 272 9.76 -14.17 -17.10
C GLU A 272 8.58 -15.15 -17.21
N ASP A 273 8.68 -16.32 -16.58
CA ASP A 273 7.57 -17.31 -16.55
C ASP A 273 6.32 -16.72 -15.87
N LYS A 274 6.50 -16.06 -14.72
CA LYS A 274 5.38 -15.43 -14.00
C LYS A 274 4.68 -14.37 -14.85
N LEU A 275 5.45 -13.50 -15.51
CA LEU A 275 4.89 -12.46 -16.37
C LEU A 275 4.17 -13.04 -17.58
N ALA A 276 4.70 -14.09 -18.20
CA ALA A 276 4.06 -14.77 -19.32
C ALA A 276 2.74 -15.45 -18.91
N ILE A 277 2.70 -16.05 -17.71
CA ILE A 277 1.45 -16.64 -17.16
C ILE A 277 0.41 -15.55 -16.94
N VAL A 278 0.78 -14.45 -16.26
CA VAL A 278 -0.14 -13.33 -15.97
C VAL A 278 -0.64 -12.68 -17.25
N GLU A 279 0.22 -12.57 -18.29
CA GLU A 279 -0.17 -12.00 -19.59
C GLU A 279 -1.18 -12.90 -20.34
N ALA A 280 -1.06 -14.21 -20.20
CA ALA A 280 -1.97 -15.17 -20.83
C ALA A 280 -3.27 -15.38 -20.03
N ASP A 281 -3.27 -15.09 -18.73
CA ASP A 281 -4.39 -15.32 -17.85
C ASP A 281 -5.49 -14.25 -18.03
N HIS A 282 -6.74 -14.72 -18.01
CA HIS A 282 -7.94 -13.89 -17.92
C HIS A 282 -8.76 -14.32 -16.72
N LEU A 283 -9.51 -13.41 -16.12
CA LEU A 283 -10.31 -13.70 -14.92
C LEU A 283 -11.18 -14.96 -15.07
N ALA A 284 -11.71 -15.20 -16.26
CA ALA A 284 -12.56 -16.36 -16.56
C ALA A 284 -11.76 -17.65 -16.84
N SER A 285 -10.47 -17.55 -17.21
CA SER A 285 -9.63 -18.73 -17.50
C SER A 285 -8.83 -19.21 -16.28
N ILE A 286 -8.69 -18.37 -15.26
CA ILE A 286 -8.00 -18.72 -14.03
C ILE A 286 -8.80 -19.76 -13.24
N GLU A 287 -8.15 -20.86 -12.89
CA GLU A 287 -8.71 -21.85 -11.97
C GLU A 287 -8.63 -21.32 -10.52
N TRP A 288 -9.68 -20.66 -10.09
CA TRP A 288 -9.79 -20.13 -8.74
C TRP A 288 -10.14 -21.22 -7.75
N GLN A 289 -9.33 -21.33 -6.69
CA GLN A 289 -9.66 -22.11 -5.51
C GLN A 289 -10.57 -21.28 -4.60
N GLN A 290 -11.78 -21.72 -4.32
CA GLN A 290 -12.62 -21.13 -3.29
C GLN A 290 -12.06 -21.52 -1.91
N VAL A 291 -11.79 -20.53 -1.07
CA VAL A 291 -11.24 -20.70 0.26
C VAL A 291 -12.27 -20.25 1.31
N THR A 292 -12.44 -21.05 2.35
CA THR A 292 -13.23 -20.66 3.51
C THR A 292 -12.27 -20.24 4.63
N PRO A 293 -12.28 -18.96 5.04
CA PRO A 293 -11.47 -18.51 6.17
C PRO A 293 -11.81 -19.28 7.46
N ASN A 294 -10.81 -19.55 8.29
CA ASN A 294 -11.05 -20.12 9.61
C ASN A 294 -11.49 -19.02 10.61
N ALA A 295 -11.84 -19.43 11.83
CA ALA A 295 -12.29 -18.52 12.90
C ALA A 295 -11.23 -17.46 13.29
N ALA A 296 -9.95 -17.74 13.05
CA ALA A 296 -8.86 -16.79 13.30
C ALA A 296 -8.66 -15.79 12.15
N GLY A 297 -9.44 -15.87 11.06
CA GLY A 297 -9.30 -15.04 9.88
C GLY A 297 -8.14 -15.44 8.96
N ASP A 298 -7.61 -16.66 9.10
CA ASP A 298 -6.58 -17.16 8.18
C ASP A 298 -7.24 -17.59 6.88
N TRP A 299 -6.69 -17.12 5.76
CA TRP A 299 -7.13 -17.49 4.41
C TRP A 299 -6.39 -18.72 3.91
N ILE A 300 -5.06 -18.65 3.92
CA ILE A 300 -4.15 -19.74 3.54
C ILE A 300 -3.25 -20.08 4.71
N ASN A 301 -2.56 -21.20 4.66
CA ASN A 301 -1.70 -21.66 5.76
C ASN A 301 -2.44 -21.68 7.10
N GLN A 302 -3.73 -22.09 7.06
CA GLN A 302 -4.60 -22.10 8.23
C GLN A 302 -4.00 -22.95 9.35
N ARG A 303 -4.04 -22.41 10.56
CA ARG A 303 -3.62 -23.16 11.76
C ARG A 303 -4.51 -24.37 11.98
N GLY A 304 -3.91 -25.51 12.28
CA GLY A 304 -4.65 -26.68 12.72
C GLY A 304 -5.29 -26.44 14.10
N GLU A 305 -6.46 -27.04 14.34
CA GLU A 305 -7.16 -26.94 15.64
C GLU A 305 -6.29 -27.42 16.81
N GLU A 306 -5.33 -28.33 16.54
CA GLU A 306 -4.37 -28.82 17.51
C GLU A 306 -3.42 -27.73 18.03
N PHE A 307 -3.20 -26.64 17.27
CA PHE A 307 -2.29 -25.57 17.66
C PHE A 307 -2.73 -24.93 18.99
N ASP A 308 -4.01 -24.75 19.20
CA ASP A 308 -4.58 -24.12 20.40
C ASP A 308 -4.47 -25.04 21.64
N THR A 309 -4.17 -26.33 21.42
CA THR A 309 -3.95 -27.30 22.50
C THR A 309 -2.51 -27.29 23.04
N PHE A 310 -1.56 -26.70 22.29
CA PHE A 310 -0.17 -26.65 22.72
C PHE A 310 0.04 -25.61 23.83
N GLN A 311 0.82 -26.03 24.83
CA GLN A 311 1.20 -25.10 25.89
C GLN A 311 2.14 -24.02 25.34
N PRO A 312 1.83 -22.73 25.52
CA PRO A 312 2.71 -21.65 25.07
C PRO A 312 4.10 -21.75 25.73
N ILE A 313 5.17 -21.61 24.93
CA ILE A 313 6.54 -21.63 25.46
C ILE A 313 6.81 -20.39 26.34
N GLY A 314 6.26 -19.24 25.97
CA GLY A 314 6.40 -17.99 26.71
C GLY A 314 5.14 -17.13 26.60
N SER A 315 4.58 -16.72 27.72
CA SER A 315 3.47 -15.77 27.81
C SER A 315 3.50 -15.09 29.17
N LYS A 316 3.05 -13.84 29.22
CA LYS A 316 2.84 -13.14 30.49
C LYS A 316 1.60 -13.62 31.24
N THR A 317 0.72 -14.35 30.54
CA THR A 317 -0.47 -14.97 31.15
C THR A 317 -0.12 -16.33 31.78
N PRO A 318 -0.82 -16.77 32.85
CA PRO A 318 -0.64 -18.07 33.45
C PRO A 318 -0.85 -19.21 32.42
N GLY A 319 -0.09 -20.29 32.57
CA GLY A 319 -0.21 -21.47 31.69
C GLY A 319 0.93 -21.63 30.67
N ALA A 320 1.80 -20.66 30.51
CA ALA A 320 3.01 -20.80 29.70
C ALA A 320 4.14 -21.51 30.47
N ILE A 321 5.09 -22.12 29.73
CA ILE A 321 6.29 -22.75 30.32
C ILE A 321 7.16 -21.67 30.97
N PHE A 322 7.36 -20.53 30.31
CA PHE A 322 8.10 -19.37 30.82
C PHE A 322 7.20 -18.16 30.99
N CYS A 323 7.03 -17.71 32.24
CA CYS A 323 6.29 -16.50 32.56
C CYS A 323 7.17 -15.23 32.49
N VAL A 324 8.48 -15.40 32.62
CA VAL A 324 9.49 -14.35 32.53
C VAL A 324 10.40 -14.66 31.35
N TYR A 325 10.36 -13.82 30.34
CA TYR A 325 11.19 -13.98 29.15
C TYR A 325 11.41 -12.62 28.48
N SER A 326 12.48 -12.51 27.69
CA SER A 326 12.76 -11.35 26.86
C SER A 326 13.27 -11.80 25.48
N GLY A 327 13.14 -10.94 24.50
CA GLY A 327 13.70 -11.15 23.15
C GLY A 327 15.24 -10.98 23.09
N GLY A 328 15.90 -10.95 24.24
CA GLY A 328 17.31 -10.60 24.34
C GLY A 328 17.56 -9.08 24.34
N VAL A 329 18.80 -8.69 24.21
CA VAL A 329 19.19 -7.28 24.15
C VAL A 329 18.88 -6.76 22.75
N LYS A 330 17.86 -5.93 22.64
CA LYS A 330 17.47 -5.21 21.41
C LYS A 330 17.73 -3.72 21.62
N THR A 331 18.89 -3.27 21.20
CA THR A 331 19.32 -1.90 21.46
C THR A 331 18.78 -0.91 20.45
N ASN A 332 18.53 -1.34 19.22
CA ASN A 332 18.28 -0.48 18.05
C ASN A 332 19.33 0.64 17.89
N ARG A 333 20.47 0.48 18.58
CA ARG A 333 21.59 1.40 18.68
C ARG A 333 22.92 0.64 18.68
N ASP A 334 23.04 -0.40 17.87
CA ASP A 334 24.18 -1.33 17.90
C ASP A 334 25.53 -0.62 17.74
N ALA A 335 25.60 0.41 16.90
CA ALA A 335 26.80 1.25 16.75
C ALA A 335 27.24 1.96 18.04
N TRP A 336 26.35 2.08 19.03
CA TRP A 336 26.64 2.73 20.32
C TRP A 336 26.98 1.73 21.41
N VAL A 337 26.46 0.51 21.33
CA VAL A 337 26.50 -0.46 22.45
C VAL A 337 27.32 -1.71 22.13
N TYR A 338 27.89 -1.79 20.93
CA TYR A 338 28.86 -2.83 20.57
C TYR A 338 30.16 -2.21 20.08
N ASN A 339 31.29 -2.63 20.65
CA ASN A 339 32.63 -2.29 20.19
C ASN A 339 33.59 -3.38 20.61
N PHE A 340 34.65 -3.61 19.85
CA PHE A 340 35.76 -4.51 20.21
C PHE A 340 36.70 -3.91 21.27
N ASP A 341 36.73 -2.59 21.38
CA ASP A 341 37.49 -1.88 22.42
C ASP A 341 36.59 -1.48 23.60
N LYS A 342 36.94 -1.96 24.79
CA LYS A 342 36.15 -1.71 26.00
C LYS A 342 36.14 -0.22 26.39
N THR A 343 37.23 0.50 26.17
CA THR A 343 37.33 1.92 26.54
C THR A 343 36.44 2.74 25.63
N ALA A 344 36.55 2.54 24.31
CA ALA A 344 35.70 3.20 23.34
C ALA A 344 34.20 2.87 23.52
N LEU A 345 33.88 1.63 23.87
CA LEU A 345 32.52 1.24 24.22
C LEU A 345 31.99 2.02 25.44
N THR A 346 32.79 2.07 26.51
CA THR A 346 32.40 2.76 27.73
C THR A 346 32.17 4.25 27.49
N GLU A 347 33.03 4.90 26.72
CA GLU A 347 32.87 6.32 26.36
C GLU A 347 31.59 6.56 25.54
N THR A 348 31.34 5.71 24.52
CA THR A 348 30.19 5.84 23.67
C THR A 348 28.87 5.63 24.42
N VAL A 349 28.81 4.58 25.26
CA VAL A 349 27.63 4.32 26.09
C VAL A 349 27.39 5.41 27.12
N SER A 350 28.46 5.87 27.77
CA SER A 350 28.37 6.96 28.76
C SER A 350 27.85 8.27 28.15
N ARG A 351 28.31 8.60 26.94
CA ARG A 351 27.81 9.76 26.18
C ARG A 351 26.33 9.60 25.83
N MET A 352 25.91 8.41 25.37
CA MET A 352 24.50 8.12 25.06
C MET A 352 23.62 8.28 26.31
N VAL A 353 24.02 7.73 27.44
CA VAL A 353 23.27 7.82 28.70
C VAL A 353 23.21 9.27 29.21
N ALA A 354 24.29 10.00 29.14
CA ALA A 354 24.31 11.42 29.54
C ALA A 354 23.37 12.26 28.65
N PHE A 355 23.40 12.04 27.35
CA PHE A 355 22.50 12.70 26.43
C PHE A 355 21.03 12.36 26.74
N TYR A 356 20.70 11.08 26.91
CA TYR A 356 19.35 10.66 27.29
C TYR A 356 18.83 11.33 28.54
N ASN A 357 19.66 11.34 29.60
CA ASN A 357 19.30 11.98 30.88
C ASN A 357 19.10 13.50 30.73
N ALA A 358 19.91 14.15 29.89
CA ALA A 358 19.74 15.57 29.61
C ALA A 358 18.45 15.87 28.87
N GLU A 359 18.07 15.02 27.89
CA GLU A 359 16.79 15.14 27.18
C GLU A 359 15.58 14.88 28.09
N VAL A 360 15.67 13.91 29.00
CA VAL A 360 14.61 13.67 30.01
C VAL A 360 14.45 14.92 30.89
N ALA A 361 15.53 15.46 31.41
CA ALA A 361 15.47 16.67 32.25
C ALA A 361 14.91 17.88 31.49
N ARG A 362 15.29 18.03 30.21
CA ARG A 362 14.72 19.06 29.30
C ARG A 362 13.24 18.90 29.11
N TYR A 363 12.77 17.66 28.90
CA TYR A 363 11.34 17.35 28.73
C TYR A 363 10.56 17.55 30.02
N GLU A 364 11.12 17.18 31.17
CA GLU A 364 10.48 17.39 32.47
C GLU A 364 10.31 18.89 32.78
N ALA A 365 11.29 19.71 32.38
CA ALA A 365 11.25 21.16 32.54
C ALA A 365 10.32 21.87 31.52
N ALA A 366 9.85 21.20 30.52
CA ALA A 366 8.91 21.78 29.55
C ALA A 366 7.57 22.11 30.21
N GLY A 367 7.04 23.29 29.89
CA GLY A 367 5.76 23.77 30.43
C GLY A 367 4.57 22.93 29.97
N ALA A 368 3.45 23.06 30.67
CA ALA A 368 2.21 22.41 30.26
C ALA A 368 1.43 23.27 29.26
N PRO A 369 0.77 22.67 28.22
CA PRO A 369 0.76 21.24 27.91
C PRO A 369 2.09 20.78 27.31
N LYS A 370 2.58 19.60 27.75
CA LYS A 370 3.82 19.04 27.21
C LYS A 370 3.61 18.59 25.75
N PRO A 371 4.58 18.89 24.86
CA PRO A 371 4.52 18.40 23.48
C PRO A 371 4.67 16.86 23.44
N PRO A 372 4.24 16.20 22.36
CA PRO A 372 4.54 14.79 22.14
C PRO A 372 6.04 14.52 22.23
N VAL A 373 6.44 13.43 22.89
CA VAL A 373 7.85 13.10 23.12
C VAL A 373 8.64 13.06 21.82
N ASP A 374 8.11 12.41 20.78
CA ASP A 374 8.79 12.27 19.49
C ASP A 374 9.01 13.60 18.76
N ALA A 375 8.12 14.57 18.94
CA ALA A 375 8.29 15.91 18.40
C ALA A 375 9.28 16.78 19.21
N PHE A 376 9.49 16.42 20.47
CA PHE A 376 10.35 17.19 21.39
C PHE A 376 11.82 16.76 21.35
N ILE A 377 12.07 15.46 21.13
CA ILE A 377 13.41 14.87 21.23
C ILE A 377 14.34 15.45 20.15
N ASN A 378 15.53 15.92 20.57
CA ASN A 378 16.62 16.22 19.66
C ASN A 378 17.47 14.95 19.42
N THR A 379 17.43 14.42 18.22
CA THR A 379 18.21 13.23 17.83
C THR A 379 19.58 13.55 17.23
N GLU A 380 19.92 14.81 16.99
CA GLU A 380 21.18 15.19 16.34
C GLU A 380 22.41 14.88 17.22
N GLY A 381 22.28 15.06 18.52
CA GLY A 381 23.35 14.78 19.49
C GLY A 381 23.72 13.32 19.66
N ILE A 382 22.88 12.39 19.16
CA ILE A 382 23.11 10.93 19.22
C ILE A 382 23.39 10.31 17.86
N ARG A 383 23.57 11.10 16.80
CA ARG A 383 24.00 10.58 15.49
C ARG A 383 25.48 10.28 15.51
N LEU A 384 25.84 9.04 15.16
CA LEU A 384 27.22 8.69 14.85
C LEU A 384 27.49 8.99 13.38
N THR A 385 28.62 9.62 13.09
CA THR A 385 29.12 9.69 11.72
C THR A 385 29.62 8.31 11.29
N ALA A 386 29.68 8.04 10.00
CA ALA A 386 30.17 6.76 9.47
C ALA A 386 31.59 6.40 10.00
N TRP A 387 32.41 7.39 10.31
CA TRP A 387 33.76 7.22 10.91
C TRP A 387 33.73 6.83 12.38
N GLN A 388 32.68 7.11 13.09
CA GLN A 388 32.51 6.74 14.50
C GLN A 388 31.82 5.38 14.68
N ALA A 389 31.29 4.84 13.62
CA ALA A 389 30.65 3.54 13.59
C ALA A 389 31.60 2.36 13.27
N LEU A 390 32.84 2.66 12.88
CA LEU A 390 33.94 1.72 12.70
C LEU A 390 34.81 1.71 13.95
#